data_d22a86ddabecb88e0f4984e93f4ecd8e
#
_entry.id   d22a86ddabecb88e0f4984e93f4ecd8e
#
_cell.length_a   1.000
_cell.length_b   1.000
_cell.length_c   1.000
_cell.angle_alpha   90.00
_cell.angle_beta   90.00
_cell.angle_gamma   90.00
#
_symmetry.space_group_name_H-M   'P 1'
#
loop_
_entity.id
_entity.type
_entity.pdbx_description
1 polymer ?
#
loop_
_entity_poly.entity_id
_entity_poly.type
_entity_poly.pdbx_seq_one_letter_code
_entity_poly.pdbx_strand_id
1 'polypeptide(L)'
;MNILDKILNHKKTEIEKIPEIHLESSNFKRLSLKKALKRDKISIIAEIKFASPSEGIILKKGEHIQIAKDYENAGAAAISVLTDRRFFNGDIKFLKDIKNAVNIPVMQKDFIISKKQIFQGMSHGSDAFLLIAEALNYNDLADLYNLGLNEKLETLVEIHERKNLLTINELSPKTVSYTHLT
;
A
#
# COMPACT_ATOMS: atom_id res chain seq x y z
N MET A 1 -23.31 4.94 -8.06
CA MET A 1 -21.86 5.05 -7.97
C MET A 1 -21.46 4.48 -6.60
N ASN A 2 -20.74 3.37 -6.58
CA ASN A 2 -20.27 2.75 -5.34
C ASN A 2 -19.12 3.57 -4.72
N ILE A 3 -18.66 3.19 -3.52
CA ILE A 3 -17.62 3.93 -2.81
C ILE A 3 -16.28 3.88 -3.56
N LEU A 4 -15.92 2.74 -4.17
CA LEU A 4 -14.70 2.58 -4.94
C LEU A 4 -14.67 3.54 -6.12
N ASP A 5 -15.77 3.65 -6.88
CA ASP A 5 -15.87 4.59 -8.01
C ASP A 5 -15.65 6.05 -7.57
N LYS A 6 -16.20 6.44 -6.41
CA LYS A 6 -16.00 7.79 -5.87
C LYS A 6 -14.54 8.06 -5.53
N ILE A 7 -13.88 7.07 -4.92
CA ILE A 7 -12.47 7.14 -4.58
C ILE A 7 -11.61 7.25 -5.84
N LEU A 8 -11.83 6.38 -6.82
CA LEU A 8 -11.05 6.36 -8.07
C LEU A 8 -11.22 7.64 -8.89
N ASN A 9 -12.44 8.20 -8.94
CA ASN A 9 -12.66 9.48 -9.60
C ASN A 9 -11.90 10.62 -8.92
N HIS A 10 -11.83 10.61 -7.59
CA HIS A 10 -11.03 11.59 -6.86
C HIS A 10 -9.52 11.38 -7.10
N LYS A 11 -9.06 10.12 -7.08
CA LYS A 11 -7.64 9.79 -7.33
C LYS A 11 -7.14 10.31 -8.68
N LYS A 12 -7.95 10.25 -9.74
CA LYS A 12 -7.59 10.81 -11.05
C LYS A 12 -7.19 12.29 -10.94
N THR A 13 -7.95 13.08 -10.20
CA THR A 13 -7.65 14.50 -9.99
C THR A 13 -6.49 14.75 -9.02
N GLU A 14 -6.25 13.83 -8.08
CA GLU A 14 -5.14 13.91 -7.13
C GLU A 14 -3.80 13.63 -7.84
N ILE A 15 -3.76 12.61 -8.71
CA ILE A 15 -2.58 12.20 -9.47
C ILE A 15 -2.05 13.30 -10.39
N GLU A 16 -2.95 14.13 -10.96
CA GLU A 16 -2.55 15.26 -11.79
C GLU A 16 -1.65 16.24 -11.05
N LYS A 17 -1.82 16.35 -9.73
CA LYS A 17 -1.05 17.24 -8.84
C LYS A 17 0.26 16.63 -8.34
N ILE A 18 0.47 15.33 -8.55
CA ILE A 18 1.74 14.69 -8.19
C ILE A 18 2.79 15.07 -9.23
N PRO A 19 3.89 15.74 -8.81
CA PRO A 19 4.96 16.10 -9.73
C PRO A 19 5.61 14.84 -10.31
N GLU A 20 6.31 14.99 -11.43
CA GLU A 20 7.18 13.92 -11.89
C GLU A 20 8.33 13.74 -10.91
N ILE A 21 8.50 12.50 -10.45
CA ILE A 21 9.53 12.14 -9.49
C ILE A 21 10.60 11.35 -10.24
N HIS A 22 11.78 11.95 -10.38
CA HIS A 22 12.97 11.24 -10.81
C HIS A 22 13.59 10.60 -9.57
N LEU A 23 13.63 9.28 -9.53
CA LEU A 23 14.27 8.56 -8.44
C LEU A 23 15.80 8.65 -8.64
N GLU A 24 16.41 9.72 -8.18
CA GLU A 24 17.79 9.65 -7.76
C GLU A 24 17.81 8.73 -6.54
N SER A 25 18.73 7.78 -6.50
CA SER A 25 18.82 6.68 -5.52
C SER A 25 18.20 6.99 -4.16
N SER A 26 17.08 6.33 -3.84
CA SER A 26 16.44 6.53 -2.54
C SER A 26 17.40 6.07 -1.45
N ASN A 27 17.69 6.93 -0.47
CA ASN A 27 18.59 6.63 0.66
C ASN A 27 17.99 5.62 1.65
N PHE A 28 16.80 5.07 1.37
CA PHE A 28 16.16 4.10 2.23
C PHE A 28 16.63 2.67 1.92
N LYS A 29 17.09 1.97 2.94
CA LYS A 29 17.32 0.53 2.86
C LYS A 29 15.98 -0.18 2.72
N ARG A 30 15.75 -0.85 1.59
CA ARG A 30 14.54 -1.62 1.36
C ARG A 30 14.54 -2.94 2.12
N LEU A 31 13.40 -3.26 2.70
CA LEU A 31 13.14 -4.51 3.41
C LEU A 31 12.15 -5.35 2.58
N SER A 32 12.29 -6.67 2.63
CA SER A 32 11.40 -7.56 1.88
C SER A 32 10.16 -7.90 2.68
N LEU A 33 9.00 -7.47 2.20
CA LEU A 33 7.70 -7.87 2.73
C LEU A 33 7.50 -9.38 2.63
N LYS A 34 7.84 -9.97 1.48
CA LYS A 34 7.73 -11.43 1.26
C LYS A 34 8.57 -12.23 2.25
N LYS A 35 9.81 -11.81 2.53
CA LYS A 35 10.65 -12.48 3.53
C LYS A 35 10.09 -12.34 4.93
N ALA A 36 9.59 -11.16 5.27
CA ALA A 36 8.99 -10.89 6.58
C ALA A 36 7.73 -11.73 6.83
N LEU A 37 6.97 -12.04 5.77
CA LEU A 37 5.76 -12.87 5.85
C LEU A 37 6.05 -14.37 5.83
N LYS A 38 7.21 -14.81 5.33
CA LYS A 38 7.63 -16.22 5.30
C LYS A 38 8.24 -16.63 6.64
N ARG A 39 7.40 -16.91 7.62
CA ARG A 39 7.81 -17.43 8.94
C ARG A 39 7.09 -18.76 9.21
N ASP A 40 7.61 -19.58 10.12
CA ASP A 40 7.00 -20.86 10.55
C ASP A 40 5.73 -20.64 11.42
N LYS A 41 5.33 -19.40 11.61
CA LYS A 41 4.14 -18.98 12.38
C LYS A 41 3.35 -17.93 11.59
N ILE A 42 2.12 -17.67 12.02
CA ILE A 42 1.28 -16.61 11.45
C ILE A 42 2.03 -15.28 11.50
N SER A 43 2.10 -14.61 10.36
CA SER A 43 2.68 -13.27 10.20
C SER A 43 1.56 -12.24 10.09
N ILE A 44 1.67 -11.16 10.86
CA ILE A 44 0.67 -10.09 10.89
C ILE A 44 1.23 -8.87 10.16
N ILE A 45 0.47 -8.34 9.20
CA ILE A 45 0.65 -6.99 8.67
C ILE A 45 -0.27 -6.09 9.48
N ALA A 46 0.29 -5.22 10.31
CA ALA A 46 -0.48 -4.30 11.13
C ALA A 46 -0.80 -3.02 10.34
N GLU A 47 -2.05 -2.56 10.39
CA GLU A 47 -2.51 -1.41 9.61
C GLU A 47 -2.59 -0.14 10.48
N ILE A 48 -2.04 0.97 9.97
CA ILE A 48 -2.20 2.31 10.52
C ILE A 48 -3.22 3.05 9.65
N LYS A 49 -4.42 3.28 10.22
CA LYS A 49 -5.57 3.91 9.58
C LYS A 49 -6.18 4.96 10.51
N PHE A 50 -6.27 6.21 10.06
CA PHE A 50 -6.78 7.32 10.87
C PHE A 50 -8.28 7.53 10.75
N ALA A 51 -8.86 7.17 9.62
CA ALA A 51 -10.29 7.24 9.37
C ALA A 51 -10.70 6.23 8.31
N SER A 52 -11.98 5.95 8.20
CA SER A 52 -12.57 5.25 7.06
C SER A 52 -13.95 5.82 6.74
N PRO A 53 -14.45 5.63 5.51
CA PRO A 53 -15.80 6.06 5.15
C PRO A 53 -16.92 5.43 5.98
N SER A 54 -16.69 4.22 6.53
CA SER A 54 -17.67 3.49 7.33
C SER A 54 -17.61 3.80 8.82
N GLU A 55 -16.41 4.10 9.35
CA GLU A 55 -16.17 4.23 10.79
C GLU A 55 -15.90 5.67 11.24
N GLY A 56 -15.67 6.58 10.27
CA GLY A 56 -15.28 7.96 10.58
C GLY A 56 -13.86 8.03 11.11
N ILE A 57 -13.62 8.89 12.09
CA ILE A 57 -12.29 9.08 12.69
C ILE A 57 -12.01 7.94 13.67
N ILE A 58 -10.85 7.27 13.50
CA ILE A 58 -10.40 6.11 14.27
C ILE A 58 -9.25 6.52 15.21
N LEU A 59 -8.26 7.26 14.68
CA LEU A 59 -7.05 7.65 15.38
C LEU A 59 -6.83 9.15 15.28
N LYS A 60 -6.16 9.73 16.27
CA LYS A 60 -5.73 11.14 16.22
C LYS A 60 -4.46 11.28 15.38
N LYS A 61 -4.35 12.40 14.65
CA LYS A 61 -3.12 12.70 13.89
C LYS A 61 -1.93 12.86 14.85
N GLY A 62 -0.76 12.37 14.39
CA GLY A 62 0.49 12.49 15.17
C GLY A 62 0.87 11.23 15.96
N GLU A 63 -0.02 10.25 16.10
CA GLU A 63 0.24 9.02 16.86
C GLU A 63 0.88 7.90 16.01
N HIS A 64 1.01 8.08 14.69
CA HIS A 64 1.44 7.03 13.75
C HIS A 64 2.83 6.44 14.08
N ILE A 65 3.77 7.25 14.55
CA ILE A 65 5.12 6.78 14.90
C ILE A 65 5.07 5.87 16.12
N GLN A 66 4.34 6.29 17.17
CA GLN A 66 4.23 5.49 18.39
C GLN A 66 3.50 4.19 18.13
N ILE A 67 2.37 4.25 17.40
CA ILE A 67 1.60 3.06 16.99
C ILE A 67 2.48 2.09 16.17
N ALA A 68 3.29 2.60 15.24
CA ALA A 68 4.19 1.79 14.45
C ALA A 68 5.21 1.02 15.32
N LYS A 69 5.80 1.69 16.31
CA LYS A 69 6.71 1.07 17.28
C LYS A 69 6.02 0.03 18.15
N ASP A 70 4.80 0.32 18.59
CA ASP A 70 4.02 -0.61 19.42
C ASP A 70 3.67 -1.86 18.61
N TYR A 71 3.33 -1.74 17.33
CA TYR A 71 3.10 -2.88 16.43
C TYR A 71 4.37 -3.70 16.20
N GLU A 72 5.52 -3.05 15.96
CA GLU A 72 6.79 -3.75 15.83
C GLU A 72 7.13 -4.51 17.11
N ASN A 73 7.02 -3.86 18.28
CA ASN A 73 7.28 -4.46 19.60
C ASN A 73 6.32 -5.64 19.89
N ALA A 74 5.07 -5.56 19.43
CA ALA A 74 4.10 -6.65 19.52
C ALA A 74 4.37 -7.80 18.53
N GLY A 75 5.39 -7.68 17.67
CA GLY A 75 5.82 -8.74 16.75
C GLY A 75 5.16 -8.72 15.38
N ALA A 76 4.58 -7.59 14.96
CA ALA A 76 4.11 -7.41 13.58
C ALA A 76 5.24 -7.73 12.60
N ALA A 77 4.89 -8.38 11.48
CA ALA A 77 5.84 -8.71 10.43
C ALA A 77 6.10 -7.55 9.47
N ALA A 78 5.10 -6.69 9.31
CA ALA A 78 5.13 -5.50 8.47
C ALA A 78 4.07 -4.49 8.94
N ILE A 79 4.19 -3.25 8.47
CA ILE A 79 3.20 -2.21 8.71
C ILE A 79 2.61 -1.76 7.38
N SER A 80 1.27 -1.71 7.32
CA SER A 80 0.49 -1.12 6.23
C SER A 80 0.07 0.28 6.62
N VAL A 81 0.36 1.26 5.76
CA VAL A 81 0.12 2.68 6.05
C VAL A 81 -0.84 3.27 5.05
N LEU A 82 -2.03 3.70 5.49
CA LEU A 82 -2.97 4.43 4.65
C LEU A 82 -2.39 5.80 4.27
N THR A 83 -2.27 6.04 2.95
CA THR A 83 -1.76 7.33 2.43
C THR A 83 -2.84 8.18 1.78
N ASP A 84 -4.05 7.64 1.55
CA ASP A 84 -5.19 8.40 1.04
C ASP A 84 -5.64 9.47 2.04
N ARG A 85 -5.61 10.75 1.58
CA ARG A 85 -5.94 11.90 2.41
C ARG A 85 -7.42 12.09 2.63
N ARG A 86 -8.19 11.93 1.56
CA ARG A 86 -9.60 12.36 1.55
C ARG A 86 -10.51 11.41 2.30
N PHE A 87 -10.32 10.13 2.10
CA PHE A 87 -11.25 9.11 2.61
C PHE A 87 -10.73 8.42 3.87
N PHE A 88 -9.40 8.46 4.10
CA PHE A 88 -8.76 7.74 5.20
C PHE A 88 -7.91 8.63 6.12
N ASN A 89 -7.92 9.96 5.92
CA ASN A 89 -7.09 10.91 6.68
C ASN A 89 -5.59 10.56 6.70
N GLY A 90 -5.13 9.80 5.70
CA GLY A 90 -3.73 9.42 5.52
C GLY A 90 -2.86 10.58 5.05
N ASP A 91 -1.57 10.34 4.99
CA ASP A 91 -0.61 11.24 4.33
C ASP A 91 0.59 10.43 3.84
N ILE A 92 1.08 10.73 2.64
CA ILE A 92 2.27 10.09 2.06
C ILE A 92 3.51 10.25 2.96
N LYS A 93 3.61 11.33 3.72
CA LYS A 93 4.70 11.61 4.66
C LYS A 93 4.79 10.58 5.79
N PHE A 94 3.66 9.97 6.18
CA PHE A 94 3.65 8.94 7.21
C PHE A 94 4.54 7.74 6.86
N LEU A 95 4.69 7.43 5.56
CA LEU A 95 5.62 6.38 5.11
C LEU A 95 7.04 6.67 5.58
N LYS A 96 7.54 7.90 5.34
CA LYS A 96 8.89 8.32 5.73
C LYS A 96 9.05 8.35 7.24
N ASP A 97 8.08 8.87 7.94
CA ASP A 97 8.12 8.99 9.41
C ASP A 97 8.19 7.59 10.05
N ILE A 98 7.34 6.67 9.61
CA ILE A 98 7.30 5.29 10.10
C ILE A 98 8.56 4.53 9.66
N LYS A 99 8.98 4.66 8.39
CA LYS A 99 10.18 3.99 7.89
C LYS A 99 11.44 4.32 8.67
N ASN A 100 11.54 5.55 9.18
CA ASN A 100 12.65 5.98 10.03
C ASN A 100 12.54 5.49 11.48
N ALA A 101 11.36 5.01 11.88
CA ALA A 101 11.05 4.66 13.27
C ALA A 101 11.07 3.16 13.56
N VAL A 102 10.94 2.31 12.53
CA VAL A 102 10.84 0.85 12.66
C VAL A 102 11.82 0.11 11.73
N ASN A 103 12.11 -1.16 12.07
CA ASN A 103 13.02 -2.04 11.31
C ASN A 103 12.28 -3.16 10.56
N ILE A 104 10.98 -3.07 10.43
CA ILE A 104 10.14 -3.99 9.67
C ILE A 104 9.65 -3.33 8.39
N PRO A 105 9.23 -4.11 7.35
CA PRO A 105 8.75 -3.55 6.09
C PRO A 105 7.57 -2.62 6.28
N VAL A 106 7.57 -1.50 5.52
CA VAL A 106 6.50 -0.51 5.48
C VAL A 106 5.88 -0.52 4.09
N MET A 107 4.57 -0.79 4.02
CA MET A 107 3.80 -0.89 2.78
C MET A 107 2.91 0.33 2.60
N GLN A 108 2.96 0.92 1.42
CA GLN A 108 1.99 1.94 1.01
C GLN A 108 0.63 1.31 0.72
N LYS A 109 -0.39 1.69 1.47
CA LYS A 109 -1.79 1.31 1.22
C LYS A 109 -2.56 2.52 0.70
N ASP A 110 -2.88 2.47 -0.57
CA ASP A 110 -3.61 3.50 -1.31
C ASP A 110 -4.36 2.86 -2.48
N PHE A 111 -5.23 3.62 -3.13
CA PHE A 111 -5.84 3.25 -4.42
C PHE A 111 -4.88 3.66 -5.53
N ILE A 112 -3.89 2.79 -5.79
CA ILE A 112 -2.83 3.06 -6.75
C ILE A 112 -3.33 2.74 -8.15
N ILE A 113 -3.39 3.77 -9.00
CA ILE A 113 -3.82 3.70 -10.41
C ILE A 113 -2.83 4.38 -11.36
N SER A 114 -1.67 4.80 -10.86
CA SER A 114 -0.64 5.47 -11.66
C SER A 114 0.76 5.20 -11.13
N LYS A 115 1.72 5.11 -12.05
CA LYS A 115 3.15 5.03 -11.73
C LYS A 115 3.64 6.18 -10.84
N LYS A 116 3.05 7.37 -10.97
CA LYS A 116 3.40 8.54 -10.15
C LYS A 116 3.23 8.26 -8.65
N GLN A 117 2.16 7.54 -8.26
CA GLN A 117 1.93 7.18 -6.86
C GLN A 117 2.97 6.18 -6.35
N ILE A 118 3.39 5.22 -7.20
CA ILE A 118 4.44 4.25 -6.86
C ILE A 118 5.76 4.99 -6.62
N PHE A 119 6.18 5.85 -7.55
CA PHE A 119 7.40 6.64 -7.39
C PHE A 119 7.34 7.57 -6.17
N GLN A 120 6.17 8.15 -5.89
CA GLN A 120 5.98 8.96 -4.68
C GLN A 120 6.15 8.12 -3.41
N GLY A 121 5.55 6.92 -3.34
CA GLY A 121 5.75 5.99 -2.22
C GLY A 121 7.22 5.60 -2.05
N MET A 122 7.90 5.28 -3.15
CA MET A 122 9.33 4.94 -3.14
C MET A 122 10.19 6.08 -2.60
N SER A 123 9.93 7.32 -3.00
CA SER A 123 10.66 8.50 -2.51
C SER A 123 10.42 8.77 -1.02
N HIS A 124 9.35 8.22 -0.46
CA HIS A 124 9.02 8.27 0.97
C HIS A 124 9.36 6.98 1.72
N GLY A 125 10.12 6.06 1.10
CA GLY A 125 10.68 4.90 1.79
C GLY A 125 9.76 3.69 1.88
N SER A 126 8.70 3.59 1.05
CA SER A 126 7.91 2.35 1.02
C SER A 126 8.76 1.15 0.57
N ASP A 127 8.58 0.02 1.23
CA ASP A 127 9.19 -1.26 0.88
C ASP A 127 8.31 -2.08 -0.06
N ALA A 128 7.03 -1.82 -0.02
CA ALA A 128 6.01 -2.46 -0.84
C ALA A 128 4.83 -1.52 -1.09
N PHE A 129 3.97 -1.88 -2.01
CA PHE A 129 2.72 -1.15 -2.28
C PHE A 129 1.57 -2.11 -2.59
N LEU A 130 0.34 -1.59 -2.44
CA LEU A 130 -0.88 -2.31 -2.72
C LEU A 130 -1.36 -2.02 -4.15
N LEU A 131 -1.78 -3.07 -4.88
CA LEU A 131 -2.64 -2.95 -6.05
C LEU A 131 -3.97 -3.65 -5.77
N ILE A 132 -5.08 -3.00 -6.09
CA ILE A 132 -6.43 -3.53 -5.95
C ILE A 132 -6.94 -3.91 -7.33
N ALA A 133 -7.20 -5.20 -7.57
CA ALA A 133 -7.58 -5.70 -8.88
C ALA A 133 -8.89 -5.08 -9.39
N GLU A 134 -9.83 -4.78 -8.48
CA GLU A 134 -11.10 -4.13 -8.81
C GLU A 134 -10.96 -2.65 -9.23
N ALA A 135 -9.83 -2.03 -8.91
CA ALA A 135 -9.57 -0.62 -9.23
C ALA A 135 -8.95 -0.41 -10.62
N LEU A 136 -8.52 -1.48 -11.29
CA LEU A 136 -7.72 -1.43 -12.52
C LEU A 136 -8.27 -2.39 -13.57
N ASN A 137 -8.09 -2.08 -14.85
CA ASN A 137 -8.18 -3.09 -15.89
C ASN A 137 -6.90 -3.97 -15.89
N TYR A 138 -6.94 -5.09 -16.61
CA TYR A 138 -5.82 -6.05 -16.62
C TYR A 138 -4.50 -5.44 -17.07
N ASN A 139 -4.52 -4.64 -18.13
CA ASN A 139 -3.29 -4.06 -18.69
C ASN A 139 -2.65 -3.08 -17.69
N ASP A 140 -3.45 -2.18 -17.10
CA ASP A 140 -2.96 -1.23 -16.10
C ASP A 140 -2.43 -1.97 -14.84
N LEU A 141 -3.13 -3.04 -14.40
CA LEU A 141 -2.69 -3.86 -13.28
C LEU A 141 -1.35 -4.52 -13.57
N ALA A 142 -1.21 -5.13 -14.76
CA ALA A 142 0.01 -5.79 -15.19
C ALA A 142 1.18 -4.80 -15.34
N ASP A 143 0.93 -3.63 -15.92
CA ASP A 143 1.94 -2.58 -16.10
C ASP A 143 2.47 -2.06 -14.77
N LEU A 144 1.57 -1.78 -13.81
CA LEU A 144 1.97 -1.30 -12.48
C LEU A 144 2.67 -2.41 -11.67
N TYR A 145 2.23 -3.66 -11.80
CA TYR A 145 2.89 -4.81 -11.18
C TYR A 145 4.31 -5.00 -11.74
N ASN A 146 4.46 -4.97 -13.07
CA ASN A 146 5.76 -5.09 -13.73
C ASN A 146 6.69 -3.92 -13.39
N LEU A 147 6.15 -2.69 -13.25
CA LEU A 147 6.91 -1.57 -12.74
C LEU A 147 7.48 -1.87 -11.35
N GLY A 148 6.67 -2.43 -10.44
CA GLY A 148 7.16 -2.86 -9.13
C GLY A 148 8.32 -3.86 -9.22
N LEU A 149 8.21 -4.86 -10.11
CA LEU A 149 9.29 -5.82 -10.33
C LEU A 149 10.57 -5.16 -10.84
N ASN A 150 10.47 -4.27 -11.82
CA ASN A 150 11.61 -3.55 -12.41
C ASN A 150 12.31 -2.66 -11.39
N GLU A 151 11.54 -1.98 -10.54
CA GLU A 151 12.04 -1.09 -9.49
C GLU A 151 12.46 -1.86 -8.22
N LYS A 152 12.34 -3.20 -8.20
CA LYS A 152 12.61 -4.06 -7.03
C LYS A 152 11.77 -3.64 -5.81
N LEU A 153 10.56 -3.15 -6.05
CA LEU A 153 9.57 -2.81 -5.04
C LEU A 153 8.52 -3.93 -4.99
N GLU A 154 8.28 -4.49 -3.83
CA GLU A 154 7.36 -5.60 -3.71
C GLU A 154 5.90 -5.14 -3.80
N THR A 155 5.06 -5.97 -4.41
CA THR A 155 3.65 -5.67 -4.63
C THR A 155 2.78 -6.70 -3.92
N LEU A 156 1.81 -6.21 -3.13
CA LEU A 156 0.69 -6.99 -2.64
C LEU A 156 -0.50 -6.75 -3.57
N VAL A 157 -1.04 -7.79 -4.21
CA VAL A 157 -2.24 -7.66 -5.03
C VAL A 157 -3.44 -8.12 -4.23
N GLU A 158 -4.41 -7.22 -4.02
CA GLU A 158 -5.63 -7.48 -3.28
C GLU A 158 -6.79 -7.73 -4.24
N ILE A 159 -7.60 -8.76 -3.96
CA ILE A 159 -8.84 -9.09 -4.66
C ILE A 159 -9.99 -9.27 -3.67
N HIS A 160 -11.18 -8.83 -4.04
CA HIS A 160 -12.41 -8.98 -3.28
C HIS A 160 -13.43 -9.86 -4.01
N GLU A 161 -13.40 -9.89 -5.33
CA GLU A 161 -14.37 -10.57 -6.15
C GLU A 161 -13.79 -11.81 -6.84
N ARG A 162 -14.51 -12.95 -6.76
CA ARG A 162 -14.08 -14.22 -7.38
C ARG A 162 -13.81 -14.11 -8.89
N LYS A 163 -14.51 -13.19 -9.59
CA LYS A 163 -14.28 -12.97 -11.03
C LYS A 163 -12.83 -12.58 -11.36
N ASN A 164 -12.12 -11.93 -10.42
CA ASN A 164 -10.74 -11.49 -10.60
C ASN A 164 -9.69 -12.60 -10.34
N LEU A 165 -10.13 -13.81 -9.94
CA LEU A 165 -9.22 -14.94 -9.76
C LEU A 165 -8.50 -15.33 -11.06
N LEU A 166 -9.16 -15.22 -12.22
CA LEU A 166 -8.53 -15.49 -13.52
C LEU A 166 -7.43 -14.47 -13.80
N THR A 167 -7.70 -13.20 -13.56
CA THR A 167 -6.72 -12.10 -13.67
C THR A 167 -5.49 -12.36 -12.79
N ILE A 168 -5.71 -12.81 -11.55
CA ILE A 168 -4.61 -13.12 -10.62
C ILE A 168 -3.82 -14.35 -11.07
N ASN A 169 -4.48 -15.39 -11.57
CA ASN A 169 -3.81 -16.58 -12.09
C ASN A 169 -2.91 -16.24 -13.29
N GLU A 170 -3.38 -15.39 -14.19
CA GLU A 170 -2.62 -14.93 -15.35
C GLU A 170 -1.43 -14.04 -14.94
N LEU A 171 -1.64 -13.08 -14.04
CA LEU A 171 -0.61 -12.19 -13.54
C LEU A 171 0.42 -12.93 -12.66
N SER A 172 0.01 -13.99 -11.97
CA SER A 172 0.83 -14.80 -11.05
C SER A 172 1.64 -13.98 -10.04
N PRO A 173 1.03 -13.07 -9.28
CA PRO A 173 1.74 -12.21 -8.37
C PRO A 173 2.32 -13.01 -7.20
N LYS A 174 3.48 -12.55 -6.68
CA LYS A 174 4.22 -13.24 -5.60
C LYS A 174 3.54 -13.16 -4.24
N THR A 175 2.65 -12.17 -4.05
CA THR A 175 1.92 -11.95 -2.79
C THR A 175 0.50 -11.48 -3.13
N VAL A 176 -0.47 -12.20 -2.62
CA VAL A 176 -1.90 -11.94 -2.86
C VAL A 176 -2.63 -11.84 -1.53
N SER A 177 -3.55 -10.89 -1.43
CA SER A 177 -4.55 -10.80 -0.37
C SER A 177 -5.94 -11.04 -0.95
N TYR A 178 -6.73 -11.84 -0.25
CA TYR A 178 -8.13 -12.07 -0.58
C TYR A 178 -8.99 -11.77 0.64
N THR A 179 -9.86 -10.79 0.51
CA THR A 179 -10.84 -10.48 1.55
C THR A 179 -12.22 -10.87 1.06
N HIS A 180 -12.79 -11.94 1.63
CA HIS A 180 -14.17 -12.31 1.40
C HIS A 180 -15.07 -11.48 2.30
N LEU A 181 -15.72 -10.47 1.73
CA LEU A 181 -16.82 -9.80 2.39
C LEU A 181 -18.07 -10.68 2.20
N THR A 182 -18.48 -11.37 3.25
CA THR A 182 -19.77 -12.08 3.32
C THR A 182 -20.92 -11.08 3.34
#